data_a7c4621402f5263b65b898de7cbaeb17
#
_entry.id   a7c4621402f5263b65b898de7cbaeb17
#
_cell.length_a   1.000
_cell.length_b   1.000
_cell.length_c   1.000
_cell.angle_alpha   90.00
_cell.angle_beta   90.00
_cell.angle_gamma   90.00
#
_symmetry.space_group_name_H-M   'P 1'
#
loop_
_entity.id
_entity.type
_entity.pdbx_description
1 polymer ?
#
loop_
_entity_poly.entity_id
_entity_poly.type
_entity_poly.pdbx_seq_one_letter_code
_entity_poly.pdbx_strand_id
1 'polypeptide(L)'
;MRKPPPPGPATPGPVARAKALSTRVGAVLAAAALFALLPASTAHADPPGNLPQNAGGYEQAFSPAFDYDGDGCYATPAIGPDGTLAPGLKTTGAINGSCRDQWDLDNSQTYARSKCNNGWCGIVYASYFEKDQAVHGSGLGGHRHDFEHVISWVNQGSNQVDYVSTTQHSTVKTYPRSQVRFDGSHPKAVYHKDGPGTHFFRLANGNDEPPENHYGNWRYPPVVDWNGFPSTELRDKLMNADFGSATIKVTDKDDRFRSLLNNSKPAGIPFDPWA
;
A
#
# COMPACT_ATOMS: atom_id res chain seq x y z
N MET A 1 55.66 10.96 55.38
CA MET A 1 55.11 9.87 56.20
C MET A 1 54.50 8.85 55.27
N ARG A 2 55.09 7.67 55.14
CA ARG A 2 54.58 6.59 54.29
C ARG A 2 53.77 5.61 55.13
N LYS A 3 52.63 5.26 54.68
CA LYS A 3 51.70 4.32 55.29
C LYS A 3 52.21 2.87 55.08
N PRO A 4 52.16 1.98 56.07
CA PRO A 4 52.65 0.59 55.94
C PRO A 4 51.61 -0.29 55.14
N PRO A 5 52.13 -1.41 54.59
CA PRO A 5 51.29 -2.34 53.81
C PRO A 5 50.48 -3.31 54.68
N PRO A 6 49.40 -3.92 54.15
CA PRO A 6 48.59 -4.87 54.90
C PRO A 6 49.24 -6.27 55.02
N PRO A 7 48.79 -7.08 56.02
CA PRO A 7 49.38 -8.43 56.24
C PRO A 7 48.85 -9.49 55.28
N GLY A 8 49.64 -10.45 54.91
CA GLY A 8 49.40 -11.58 54.04
C GLY A 8 48.52 -12.69 54.67
N PRO A 9 47.99 -13.59 53.84
CA PRO A 9 47.03 -14.59 54.29
C PRO A 9 47.69 -15.79 54.98
N ALA A 10 47.01 -16.31 56.01
CA ALA A 10 47.34 -17.45 56.79
C ALA A 10 47.10 -18.81 56.09
N THR A 11 48.09 -19.73 56.23
CA THR A 11 47.96 -21.11 55.76
C THR A 11 47.02 -21.97 56.63
N PRO A 12 46.18 -22.82 56.09
CA PRO A 12 45.39 -23.78 56.89
C PRO A 12 46.13 -25.13 57.05
N GLY A 13 46.10 -25.67 58.26
CA GLY A 13 46.59 -26.96 58.61
C GLY A 13 45.67 -28.15 58.25
N PRO A 14 46.15 -29.39 58.42
CA PRO A 14 45.45 -30.57 57.86
C PRO A 14 44.31 -31.05 58.76
N VAL A 15 43.16 -31.37 58.13
CA VAL A 15 41.99 -31.98 58.79
C VAL A 15 41.79 -33.40 58.24
N ALA A 16 41.50 -34.30 59.20
CA ALA A 16 41.41 -35.73 59.04
C ALA A 16 40.29 -36.23 58.15
N ARG A 17 40.55 -37.37 57.46
CA ARG A 17 39.59 -38.14 56.66
C ARG A 17 38.57 -38.87 57.57
N ALA A 18 37.28 -38.60 57.37
CA ALA A 18 36.18 -39.51 57.76
C ALA A 18 35.59 -40.16 56.48
N LYS A 19 35.57 -41.53 56.51
CA LYS A 19 34.89 -42.32 55.49
C LYS A 19 33.40 -42.31 55.75
N ALA A 20 32.60 -41.84 54.86
CA ALA A 20 31.17 -42.02 54.88
C ALA A 20 30.72 -42.87 53.67
N LEU A 21 29.90 -43.87 54.04
CA LEU A 21 29.33 -44.91 53.19
C LEU A 21 28.32 -44.29 52.17
N SER A 22 28.46 -44.63 50.92
CA SER A 22 27.59 -44.14 49.84
C SER A 22 26.32 -44.97 49.75
N THR A 23 25.17 -44.39 50.05
CA THR A 23 23.86 -44.88 49.59
C THR A 23 23.49 -44.13 48.32
N ARG A 24 23.46 -44.84 47.20
CA ARG A 24 23.02 -44.28 45.90
C ARG A 24 21.52 -44.19 45.93
N VAL A 25 20.93 -43.02 46.06
CA VAL A 25 19.53 -42.75 45.68
C VAL A 25 19.59 -42.10 44.31
N GLY A 26 19.09 -42.83 43.32
CA GLY A 26 18.95 -42.31 41.96
C GLY A 26 17.87 -41.26 41.89
N ALA A 27 18.24 -40.00 41.71
CA ALA A 27 17.31 -38.93 41.35
C ALA A 27 17.18 -38.91 39.82
N VAL A 28 16.06 -39.36 39.32
CA VAL A 28 15.64 -39.20 37.92
C VAL A 28 15.23 -37.73 37.78
N LEU A 29 16.09 -36.90 37.21
CA LEU A 29 15.76 -35.55 36.78
C LEU A 29 14.91 -35.65 35.51
N ALA A 30 13.59 -35.55 35.67
CA ALA A 30 12.67 -35.32 34.55
C ALA A 30 12.86 -33.87 34.10
N ALA A 31 13.64 -33.67 33.04
CA ALA A 31 13.71 -32.40 32.35
C ALA A 31 12.38 -32.18 31.59
N ALA A 32 11.44 -31.47 32.22
CA ALA A 32 10.28 -30.97 31.50
C ALA A 32 10.74 -29.86 30.54
N ALA A 33 10.89 -30.21 29.27
CA ALA A 33 11.07 -29.24 28.21
C ALA A 33 9.76 -28.46 28.07
N LEU A 34 9.71 -27.25 28.64
CA LEU A 34 8.68 -26.25 28.28
C LEU A 34 8.96 -25.84 26.83
N PHE A 35 8.32 -26.48 25.88
CA PHE A 35 8.13 -25.90 24.57
C PHE A 35 7.20 -24.70 24.73
N ALA A 36 7.75 -23.49 24.81
CA ALA A 36 7.00 -22.30 24.60
C ALA A 36 6.43 -22.38 23.17
N LEU A 37 5.13 -22.65 23.07
CA LEU A 37 4.37 -22.47 21.84
C LEU A 37 4.38 -20.96 21.56
N LEU A 38 5.41 -20.48 20.87
CA LEU A 38 5.36 -19.17 20.23
C LEU A 38 4.18 -19.25 19.26
N PRO A 39 3.23 -18.29 19.31
CA PRO A 39 2.21 -18.23 18.28
C PRO A 39 2.93 -18.14 16.96
N ALA A 40 2.71 -19.10 16.07
CA ALA A 40 3.17 -19.03 14.70
C ALA A 40 2.49 -17.78 14.12
N SER A 41 3.23 -16.67 13.97
CA SER A 41 2.80 -15.58 13.13
C SER A 41 2.52 -16.20 11.77
N THR A 42 1.26 -16.12 11.32
CA THR A 42 0.94 -16.50 9.94
C THR A 42 1.73 -15.54 9.07
N ALA A 43 2.82 -16.03 8.46
CA ALA A 43 3.54 -15.26 7.47
C ALA A 43 2.53 -14.95 6.36
N HIS A 44 2.19 -13.68 6.21
CA HIS A 44 1.51 -13.21 5.01
C HIS A 44 2.58 -13.16 3.92
N ALA A 45 2.24 -13.59 2.72
CA ALA A 45 3.13 -13.39 1.59
C ALA A 45 3.11 -11.89 1.25
N ASP A 46 4.29 -11.30 1.13
CA ASP A 46 4.44 -9.90 0.73
C ASP A 46 3.88 -9.67 -0.69
N PRO A 47 3.45 -8.44 -1.02
CA PRO A 47 3.08 -8.11 -2.39
C PRO A 47 4.28 -8.28 -3.33
N PRO A 48 4.06 -8.53 -4.63
CA PRO A 48 5.16 -8.67 -5.58
C PRO A 48 5.96 -7.36 -5.72
N GLY A 49 7.19 -7.45 -6.22
CA GLY A 49 7.99 -6.27 -6.54
C GLY A 49 7.36 -5.43 -7.65
N ASN A 50 7.60 -4.11 -7.63
CA ASN A 50 7.03 -3.19 -8.60
C ASN A 50 7.59 -3.41 -10.01
N LEU A 51 6.77 -3.08 -11.02
CA LEU A 51 7.18 -2.97 -12.41
C LEU A 51 7.98 -1.67 -12.61
N PRO A 52 8.93 -1.64 -13.55
CA PRO A 52 9.64 -0.41 -13.86
C PRO A 52 8.66 0.65 -14.40
N GLN A 53 8.88 1.90 -14.01
CA GLN A 53 8.16 3.03 -14.59
C GLN A 53 8.40 3.07 -16.11
N ASN A 54 7.31 3.20 -16.87
CA ASN A 54 7.37 3.32 -18.31
C ASN A 54 6.37 4.32 -18.91
N ALA A 55 5.52 4.93 -18.06
CA ALA A 55 4.65 6.00 -18.50
C ALA A 55 5.46 7.24 -18.87
N GLY A 56 5.01 7.94 -19.90
CA GLY A 56 5.58 9.18 -20.40
C GLY A 56 4.50 10.22 -20.69
N GLY A 57 4.88 11.34 -21.29
CA GLY A 57 3.94 12.39 -21.72
C GLY A 57 3.00 12.83 -20.59
N TYR A 58 1.71 12.89 -20.89
CA TYR A 58 0.70 13.37 -19.96
C TYR A 58 0.49 12.45 -18.74
N GLU A 59 0.63 11.16 -18.90
CA GLU A 59 0.46 10.20 -17.80
C GLU A 59 1.50 10.42 -16.70
N GLN A 60 2.73 10.73 -17.06
CA GLN A 60 3.78 11.07 -16.10
C GLN A 60 3.64 12.50 -15.59
N ALA A 61 3.36 13.47 -16.47
CA ALA A 61 3.35 14.90 -16.12
C ALA A 61 2.21 15.29 -15.17
N PHE A 62 1.08 14.57 -15.20
CA PHE A 62 -0.13 14.88 -14.45
C PHE A 62 -0.55 13.75 -13.51
N SER A 63 0.37 12.83 -13.19
CA SER A 63 0.13 11.79 -12.19
C SER A 63 -0.19 12.44 -10.82
N PRO A 64 -1.11 11.88 -10.05
CA PRO A 64 -1.37 12.41 -8.71
C PRO A 64 -0.16 12.30 -7.78
N ALA A 65 -0.05 13.27 -6.87
CA ALA A 65 0.75 13.17 -5.68
C ALA A 65 -0.11 12.51 -4.58
N PHE A 66 0.33 11.38 -4.06
CA PHE A 66 -0.45 10.59 -3.13
C PHE A 66 0.00 10.73 -1.68
N ASP A 67 -0.98 10.69 -0.80
CA ASP A 67 -0.83 10.39 0.61
C ASP A 67 -1.80 9.27 1.03
N TYR A 68 -1.54 8.68 2.17
CA TYR A 68 -2.29 7.56 2.73
C TYR A 68 -2.52 7.86 4.21
N ASP A 69 -3.76 8.09 4.61
CA ASP A 69 -4.13 8.34 6.00
C ASP A 69 -3.65 7.21 6.93
N GLY A 70 -3.38 7.52 8.18
CA GLY A 70 -2.72 6.64 9.15
C GLY A 70 -3.42 5.29 9.38
N ASP A 71 -4.69 5.14 9.02
CA ASP A 71 -5.45 3.88 9.10
C ASP A 71 -5.49 3.10 7.78
N GLY A 72 -5.02 3.67 6.64
CA GLY A 72 -5.01 3.01 5.33
C GLY A 72 -3.76 2.16 5.07
N CYS A 73 -3.89 1.17 4.17
CA CYS A 73 -2.75 0.48 3.56
C CYS A 73 -2.01 1.40 2.59
N TYR A 74 -0.75 1.09 2.29
CA TYR A 74 -0.06 1.70 1.15
C TYR A 74 -0.46 1.02 -0.15
N ALA A 75 -0.40 1.78 -1.25
CA ALA A 75 -0.58 1.21 -2.58
C ALA A 75 0.63 0.32 -2.93
N THR A 76 0.38 -0.89 -3.40
CA THR A 76 1.41 -1.86 -3.77
C THR A 76 1.16 -2.41 -5.18
N PRO A 77 2.10 -3.14 -5.81
CA PRO A 77 1.86 -3.76 -7.10
C PRO A 77 0.80 -4.85 -7.03
N ALA A 78 -0.13 -4.86 -7.99
CA ALA A 78 -1.09 -5.95 -8.16
C ALA A 78 -0.47 -7.16 -8.91
N ILE A 79 0.61 -6.92 -9.67
CA ILE A 79 1.38 -7.94 -10.39
C ILE A 79 2.85 -7.56 -10.43
N GLY A 80 3.72 -8.54 -10.25
CA GLY A 80 5.17 -8.37 -10.35
C GLY A 80 5.73 -8.63 -11.74
N PRO A 81 7.02 -8.35 -11.96
CA PRO A 81 7.69 -8.54 -13.25
C PRO A 81 7.78 -10.01 -13.68
N ASP A 82 7.72 -10.94 -12.74
CA ASP A 82 7.66 -12.40 -12.98
C ASP A 82 6.23 -12.92 -13.24
N GLY A 83 5.24 -12.03 -13.18
CA GLY A 83 3.84 -12.36 -13.31
C GLY A 83 3.18 -12.86 -12.01
N THR A 84 3.85 -12.82 -10.87
CA THR A 84 3.21 -13.12 -9.57
C THR A 84 2.13 -12.08 -9.29
N LEU A 85 0.90 -12.54 -9.07
CA LEU A 85 -0.21 -11.67 -8.64
C LEU A 85 -0.14 -11.43 -7.13
N ALA A 86 -0.49 -10.23 -6.71
CA ALA A 86 -0.59 -9.91 -5.29
C ALA A 86 -1.58 -10.85 -4.60
N PRO A 87 -1.19 -11.52 -3.50
CA PRO A 87 -2.06 -12.46 -2.79
C PRO A 87 -3.19 -11.76 -2.04
N GLY A 88 -3.01 -10.47 -1.77
CA GLY A 88 -3.90 -9.70 -0.92
C GLY A 88 -3.93 -10.18 0.52
N LEU A 89 -4.50 -9.38 1.41
CA LEU A 89 -4.55 -9.65 2.83
C LEU A 89 -5.97 -9.97 3.30
N LYS A 90 -6.08 -10.77 4.35
CA LYS A 90 -7.35 -10.98 5.06
C LYS A 90 -7.72 -9.70 5.83
N THR A 91 -9.01 -9.38 5.86
CA THR A 91 -9.55 -8.26 6.64
C THR A 91 -9.68 -8.61 8.12
N THR A 92 -8.55 -8.91 8.77
CA THR A 92 -8.45 -9.28 10.19
C THR A 92 -7.33 -8.51 10.86
N GLY A 93 -7.37 -8.39 12.18
CA GLY A 93 -6.37 -7.63 12.94
C GLY A 93 -6.51 -6.12 12.76
N ALA A 94 -5.41 -5.39 12.78
CA ALA A 94 -5.41 -3.94 12.57
C ALA A 94 -5.86 -3.56 11.15
N ILE A 95 -6.54 -2.43 11.02
CA ILE A 95 -7.08 -1.94 9.74
C ILE A 95 -5.95 -1.85 8.70
N ASN A 96 -4.81 -1.28 9.08
CA ASN A 96 -3.60 -1.12 8.26
C ASN A 96 -2.53 -2.20 8.54
N GLY A 97 -2.85 -3.26 9.29
CA GLY A 97 -1.87 -4.28 9.68
C GLY A 97 -1.33 -5.06 8.48
N SER A 98 0.00 -5.23 8.44
CA SER A 98 0.75 -5.96 7.40
C SER A 98 0.66 -5.37 5.98
N CYS A 99 0.29 -4.09 5.84
CA CYS A 99 0.22 -3.39 4.55
C CYS A 99 0.58 -1.90 4.66
N ARG A 100 1.34 -1.52 5.72
CA ARG A 100 1.74 -0.14 5.95
C ARG A 100 3.20 -0.05 6.44
N ASP A 101 4.01 -1.02 6.11
CA ASP A 101 5.43 -0.96 6.39
C ASP A 101 6.12 0.03 5.43
N GLN A 102 7.29 0.53 5.82
CA GLN A 102 8.07 1.41 4.95
C GLN A 102 8.37 0.72 3.61
N TRP A 103 8.60 -0.59 3.63
CA TRP A 103 8.85 -1.36 2.42
C TRP A 103 7.65 -1.35 1.46
N ASP A 104 6.40 -1.45 1.96
CA ASP A 104 5.19 -1.34 1.13
C ASP A 104 5.12 0.02 0.43
N LEU A 105 5.47 1.10 1.15
CA LEU A 105 5.51 2.44 0.58
C LEU A 105 6.61 2.59 -0.49
N ASP A 106 7.79 1.99 -0.27
CA ASP A 106 8.89 2.01 -1.21
C ASP A 106 8.64 1.14 -2.45
N ASN A 107 7.82 0.08 -2.27
CA ASN A 107 7.35 -0.81 -3.33
C ASN A 107 6.05 -0.33 -3.99
N SER A 108 5.63 0.92 -3.76
CA SER A 108 4.36 1.43 -4.30
C SER A 108 4.34 1.50 -5.83
N GLN A 109 3.15 1.39 -6.42
CA GLN A 109 2.94 1.44 -7.87
C GLN A 109 1.59 2.04 -8.25
N THR A 110 1.52 2.67 -9.42
CA THR A 110 0.29 3.17 -10.03
C THR A 110 0.23 2.72 -11.49
N TYR A 111 -0.95 2.28 -11.94
CA TYR A 111 -1.22 1.96 -13.35
C TYR A 111 -1.96 3.13 -13.98
N ALA A 112 -1.56 3.55 -15.18
CA ALA A 112 -2.19 4.65 -15.87
C ALA A 112 -2.66 4.29 -17.27
N ARG A 113 -3.71 4.93 -17.72
CA ARG A 113 -4.15 4.91 -19.12
C ARG A 113 -4.80 6.22 -19.47
N SER A 114 -4.43 6.77 -20.62
CA SER A 114 -5.03 7.99 -21.15
C SER A 114 -5.83 7.77 -22.42
N LYS A 115 -6.79 8.65 -22.65
CA LYS A 115 -7.48 8.86 -23.91
C LYS A 115 -7.60 10.35 -24.16
N CYS A 116 -7.23 10.76 -25.39
CA CYS A 116 -7.27 12.18 -25.78
C CYS A 116 -8.11 12.34 -27.05
N ASN A 117 -9.04 13.27 -27.03
CA ASN A 117 -9.78 13.75 -28.18
C ASN A 117 -10.43 15.11 -27.92
N ASN A 118 -10.81 15.81 -28.98
CA ASN A 118 -11.54 17.08 -28.94
C ASN A 118 -10.90 18.13 -27.98
N GLY A 119 -9.57 18.16 -27.91
CA GLY A 119 -8.83 19.12 -27.07
C GLY A 119 -8.73 18.74 -25.58
N TRP A 120 -9.14 17.54 -25.20
CA TRP A 120 -9.09 17.05 -23.83
C TRP A 120 -8.45 15.66 -23.72
N CYS A 121 -7.79 15.42 -22.61
CA CYS A 121 -7.34 14.09 -22.20
C CYS A 121 -7.96 13.72 -20.86
N GLY A 122 -8.55 12.52 -20.79
CA GLY A 122 -8.88 11.86 -19.53
C GLY A 122 -7.81 10.82 -19.22
N ILE A 123 -7.16 10.95 -18.07
CA ILE A 123 -6.07 10.06 -17.64
C ILE A 123 -6.52 9.37 -16.35
N VAL A 124 -6.73 8.07 -16.42
CA VAL A 124 -7.09 7.24 -15.26
C VAL A 124 -5.84 6.70 -14.62
N TYR A 125 -5.69 6.92 -13.32
CA TYR A 125 -4.68 6.34 -12.46
C TYR A 125 -5.33 5.36 -11.51
N ALA A 126 -4.85 4.11 -11.49
CA ALA A 126 -5.34 3.04 -10.64
C ALA A 126 -4.26 2.64 -9.63
N SER A 127 -4.59 2.64 -8.35
CA SER A 127 -3.77 2.12 -7.28
C SER A 127 -4.40 0.86 -6.71
N TYR A 128 -3.56 -0.16 -6.43
CA TYR A 128 -3.97 -1.40 -5.80
C TYR A 128 -3.59 -1.39 -4.33
N PHE A 129 -4.46 -1.94 -3.49
CA PHE A 129 -4.24 -2.16 -2.07
C PHE A 129 -4.53 -3.61 -1.72
N GLU A 130 -3.73 -4.21 -0.83
CA GLU A 130 -3.84 -5.63 -0.49
C GLU A 130 -5.12 -5.98 0.25
N LYS A 131 -5.68 -5.04 0.96
CA LYS A 131 -7.01 -5.11 1.59
C LYS A 131 -7.60 -3.73 1.73
N ASP A 132 -8.91 -3.69 1.83
CA ASP A 132 -9.65 -2.56 2.38
C ASP A 132 -10.46 -3.05 3.57
N GLN A 133 -10.11 -2.63 4.78
CA GLN A 133 -10.71 -3.09 6.03
C GLN A 133 -11.42 -1.94 6.74
N ALA A 134 -12.73 -2.08 6.91
CA ALA A 134 -13.54 -1.04 7.56
C ALA A 134 -13.42 -1.05 9.09
N VAL A 135 -13.36 -2.24 9.71
CA VAL A 135 -13.45 -2.41 11.16
C VAL A 135 -12.26 -3.21 11.69
N HIS A 136 -11.62 -2.71 12.73
CA HIS A 136 -10.54 -3.41 13.42
C HIS A 136 -10.97 -4.81 13.91
N GLY A 137 -10.16 -5.81 13.63
CA GLY A 137 -10.38 -7.19 14.05
C GLY A 137 -11.53 -7.92 13.35
N SER A 138 -12.20 -7.29 12.36
CA SER A 138 -13.39 -7.84 11.70
C SER A 138 -13.33 -7.67 10.19
N GLY A 139 -13.84 -8.68 9.47
CA GLY A 139 -14.08 -8.60 8.01
C GLY A 139 -15.38 -7.89 7.62
N LEU A 140 -16.14 -7.36 8.57
CA LEU A 140 -17.38 -6.66 8.29
C LEU A 140 -17.13 -5.39 7.48
N GLY A 141 -17.81 -5.26 6.34
CA GLY A 141 -17.75 -4.10 5.46
C GLY A 141 -16.45 -3.94 4.68
N GLY A 142 -15.46 -4.86 4.85
CA GLY A 142 -14.20 -4.83 4.14
C GLY A 142 -14.03 -5.99 3.16
N HIS A 143 -13.00 -5.93 2.35
CA HIS A 143 -12.67 -6.97 1.36
C HIS A 143 -11.15 -7.12 1.18
N ARG A 144 -10.73 -8.33 0.83
CA ARG A 144 -9.41 -8.59 0.31
C ARG A 144 -9.31 -7.92 -1.05
N HIS A 145 -8.17 -7.34 -1.36
CA HIS A 145 -7.90 -6.57 -2.56
C HIS A 145 -8.78 -5.32 -2.67
N ASP A 146 -8.19 -4.25 -3.12
CA ASP A 146 -8.90 -3.04 -3.48
C ASP A 146 -8.25 -2.35 -4.68
N PHE A 147 -9.05 -1.66 -5.50
CA PHE A 147 -8.58 -0.78 -6.56
C PHE A 147 -9.33 0.54 -6.50
N GLU A 148 -8.58 1.60 -6.25
CA GLU A 148 -9.12 2.96 -6.28
C GLU A 148 -8.50 3.81 -7.39
N HIS A 149 -9.26 4.80 -7.86
CA HIS A 149 -8.90 5.53 -9.07
C HIS A 149 -8.98 7.03 -8.87
N VAL A 150 -7.97 7.73 -9.42
CA VAL A 150 -7.97 9.18 -9.62
C VAL A 150 -7.93 9.45 -11.12
N ILE A 151 -8.70 10.42 -11.59
CA ILE A 151 -8.72 10.80 -13.00
C ILE A 151 -8.30 12.26 -13.14
N SER A 152 -7.24 12.52 -13.89
CA SER A 152 -6.82 13.86 -14.28
C SER A 152 -7.43 14.22 -15.64
N TRP A 153 -8.19 15.32 -15.69
CA TRP A 153 -8.78 15.86 -16.91
C TRP A 153 -7.93 17.03 -17.39
N VAL A 154 -7.17 16.79 -18.44
CA VAL A 154 -6.21 17.75 -18.99
C VAL A 154 -6.82 18.48 -20.17
N ASN A 155 -6.83 19.79 -20.09
CA ASN A 155 -7.14 20.66 -21.21
C ASN A 155 -5.86 20.84 -22.06
N GLN A 156 -5.87 20.34 -23.29
CA GLN A 156 -4.70 20.37 -24.17
C GLN A 156 -4.35 21.79 -24.63
N GLY A 157 -5.32 22.69 -24.67
CA GLY A 157 -5.07 24.09 -25.04
C GLY A 157 -4.28 24.88 -23.99
N SER A 158 -4.58 24.67 -22.71
CA SER A 158 -3.85 25.28 -21.58
C SER A 158 -2.70 24.43 -21.07
N ASN A 159 -2.63 23.17 -21.47
CA ASN A 159 -1.69 22.16 -20.96
C ASN A 159 -1.76 22.04 -19.42
N GLN A 160 -2.96 22.03 -18.87
CA GLN A 160 -3.21 21.94 -17.42
C GLN A 160 -4.31 20.94 -17.08
N VAL A 161 -4.25 20.41 -15.85
CA VAL A 161 -5.36 19.67 -15.25
C VAL A 161 -6.43 20.67 -14.84
N ASP A 162 -7.55 20.69 -15.53
CA ASP A 162 -8.67 21.59 -15.23
C ASP A 162 -9.71 20.95 -14.29
N TYR A 163 -9.80 19.61 -14.28
CA TYR A 163 -10.64 18.88 -13.34
C TYR A 163 -9.94 17.62 -12.84
N VAL A 164 -10.33 17.19 -11.64
CA VAL A 164 -9.90 15.90 -11.06
C VAL A 164 -11.13 15.14 -10.61
N SER A 165 -11.17 13.83 -10.91
CA SER A 165 -12.22 12.95 -10.40
C SER A 165 -11.62 11.88 -9.50
N THR A 166 -12.38 11.46 -8.48
CA THR A 166 -12.02 10.33 -7.61
C THR A 166 -13.16 9.32 -7.58
N THR A 167 -12.80 8.03 -7.57
CA THR A 167 -13.79 7.00 -7.23
C THR A 167 -14.03 7.02 -5.72
N GLN A 168 -15.29 6.86 -5.33
CA GLN A 168 -15.73 6.81 -3.94
C GLN A 168 -16.77 5.68 -3.85
N HIS A 169 -16.30 4.48 -3.57
CA HIS A 169 -17.11 3.26 -3.63
C HIS A 169 -17.78 3.08 -5.02
N SER A 170 -19.10 3.12 -5.08
CA SER A 170 -19.87 2.98 -6.34
C SER A 170 -20.07 4.30 -7.10
N THR A 171 -19.60 5.42 -6.56
CA THR A 171 -19.80 6.75 -7.14
C THR A 171 -18.48 7.35 -7.63
N VAL A 172 -18.58 8.35 -8.51
CA VAL A 172 -17.45 9.17 -8.93
C VAL A 172 -17.79 10.63 -8.65
N LYS A 173 -16.86 11.35 -8.03
CA LYS A 173 -16.98 12.79 -7.83
C LYS A 173 -15.94 13.52 -8.65
N THR A 174 -16.37 14.58 -9.33
CA THR A 174 -15.53 15.41 -10.20
C THR A 174 -15.47 16.83 -9.66
N TYR A 175 -14.27 17.36 -9.57
CA TYR A 175 -13.97 18.64 -8.96
C TYR A 175 -13.22 19.54 -9.95
N PRO A 176 -13.60 20.83 -10.08
CA PRO A 176 -12.83 21.78 -10.87
C PRO A 176 -11.48 22.10 -10.21
N ARG A 177 -10.50 22.52 -11.01
CA ARG A 177 -9.14 22.89 -10.56
C ARG A 177 -9.11 23.78 -9.32
N SER A 178 -10.06 24.71 -9.20
CA SER A 178 -10.15 25.64 -8.06
C SER A 178 -10.40 24.96 -6.71
N GLN A 179 -10.86 23.72 -6.70
CA GLN A 179 -11.09 22.90 -5.51
C GLN A 179 -9.98 21.87 -5.27
N VAL A 180 -8.96 21.82 -6.12
CA VAL A 180 -7.88 20.84 -6.06
C VAL A 180 -6.61 21.49 -5.56
N ARG A 181 -5.92 20.86 -4.63
CA ARG A 181 -4.55 21.20 -4.26
C ARG A 181 -3.58 20.49 -5.18
N PHE A 182 -2.49 21.14 -5.52
CA PHE A 182 -1.46 20.62 -6.41
C PHE A 182 -0.08 20.69 -5.77
N ASP A 183 0.78 19.77 -6.18
CA ASP A 183 2.23 19.88 -6.07
C ASP A 183 2.79 20.02 -7.51
N GLY A 184 3.12 21.23 -7.91
CA GLY A 184 3.42 21.52 -9.31
C GLY A 184 2.22 21.25 -10.24
N SER A 185 2.33 20.25 -11.13
CA SER A 185 1.27 19.79 -12.03
C SER A 185 0.46 18.62 -11.47
N HIS A 186 0.87 18.07 -10.33
CA HIS A 186 0.35 16.85 -9.73
C HIS A 186 -0.81 17.13 -8.78
N PRO A 187 -2.05 16.70 -9.06
CA PRO A 187 -3.16 16.85 -8.12
C PRO A 187 -2.91 15.99 -6.87
N LYS A 188 -3.15 16.57 -5.68
CA LYS A 188 -2.96 15.89 -4.41
C LYS A 188 -4.19 15.06 -4.04
N ALA A 189 -4.00 13.75 -3.84
CA ALA A 189 -5.04 12.81 -3.45
C ALA A 189 -4.61 12.00 -2.22
N VAL A 190 -5.57 11.72 -1.35
CA VAL A 190 -5.35 10.99 -0.09
C VAL A 190 -6.22 9.74 -0.06
N TYR A 191 -5.61 8.58 0.14
CA TYR A 191 -6.32 7.33 0.42
C TYR A 191 -6.79 7.35 1.88
N HIS A 192 -8.08 7.38 2.07
CA HIS A 192 -8.71 7.77 3.31
C HIS A 192 -9.96 6.95 3.58
N LYS A 193 -10.24 6.73 4.84
CA LYS A 193 -11.44 6.05 5.32
C LYS A 193 -12.50 7.05 5.78
N ASP A 194 -13.72 6.93 5.28
CA ASP A 194 -14.83 7.80 5.70
C ASP A 194 -15.71 7.09 6.76
N GLY A 195 -15.53 7.48 8.02
CA GLY A 195 -16.30 6.98 9.13
C GLY A 195 -16.22 5.45 9.29
N PRO A 196 -17.37 4.72 9.34
CA PRO A 196 -17.39 3.26 9.47
C PRO A 196 -17.21 2.52 8.14
N GLY A 197 -17.08 3.25 7.01
CA GLY A 197 -16.95 2.70 5.67
C GLY A 197 -15.55 2.17 5.35
N THR A 198 -15.35 1.78 4.11
CA THR A 198 -14.08 1.41 3.52
C THR A 198 -13.33 2.64 3.00
N HIS A 199 -12.10 2.45 2.53
CA HIS A 199 -11.26 3.53 2.02
C HIS A 199 -11.61 3.89 0.58
N PHE A 200 -11.23 5.09 0.17
CA PHE A 200 -11.28 5.60 -1.21
C PHE A 200 -10.36 6.83 -1.34
N PHE A 201 -10.14 7.32 -2.56
CA PHE A 201 -9.44 8.57 -2.75
C PHE A 201 -10.34 9.78 -2.55
N ARG A 202 -9.94 10.70 -1.67
CA ARG A 202 -10.42 12.07 -1.61
C ARG A 202 -9.36 13.06 -2.10
N LEU A 203 -9.76 14.27 -2.41
CA LEU A 203 -8.80 15.34 -2.63
C LEU A 203 -8.18 15.80 -1.31
N ALA A 204 -6.92 16.21 -1.37
CA ALA A 204 -6.23 16.77 -0.21
C ALA A 204 -6.84 18.10 0.23
N ASN A 205 -6.81 18.34 1.52
CA ASN A 205 -7.22 19.59 2.18
C ASN A 205 -6.07 20.18 3.01
N GLY A 206 -6.35 21.20 3.83
CA GLY A 206 -5.31 21.87 4.63
C GLY A 206 -4.72 21.05 5.76
N ASN A 207 -5.42 20.00 6.19
CA ASN A 207 -5.00 19.15 7.32
C ASN A 207 -4.07 18.00 6.89
N ASP A 208 -3.89 17.81 5.58
CA ASP A 208 -3.04 16.73 5.04
C ASP A 208 -1.57 17.21 4.83
N GLU A 209 -1.14 18.20 5.58
CA GLU A 209 0.23 18.72 5.57
C GLU A 209 0.80 18.75 7.00
N PRO A 210 1.86 17.99 7.30
CA PRO A 210 2.56 17.05 6.39
C PRO A 210 1.75 15.77 6.16
N PRO A 211 2.01 15.05 5.05
CA PRO A 211 1.43 13.73 4.80
C PRO A 211 1.71 12.71 5.91
N GLU A 212 0.76 11.78 6.12
CA GLU A 212 0.81 10.80 7.24
C GLU A 212 1.64 9.54 6.96
N ASN A 213 2.29 9.45 5.80
CA ASN A 213 3.12 8.32 5.45
C ASN A 213 4.50 8.36 6.12
N HIS A 214 5.26 7.26 6.07
CA HIS A 214 6.56 7.12 6.72
C HIS A 214 7.59 8.23 6.43
N TYR A 215 7.47 8.91 5.30
CA TYR A 215 8.40 9.97 4.90
C TYR A 215 7.88 11.39 5.19
N GLY A 216 6.61 11.54 5.54
CA GLY A 216 6.00 12.84 5.79
C GLY A 216 5.98 13.76 4.56
N ASN A 217 6.00 13.19 3.34
CA ASN A 217 5.97 13.93 2.08
C ASN A 217 5.04 13.26 1.06
N TRP A 218 4.61 14.02 0.06
CA TRP A 218 3.79 13.53 -1.04
C TRP A 218 4.54 12.48 -1.84
N ARG A 219 3.86 11.38 -2.19
CA ARG A 219 4.46 10.24 -2.87
C ARG A 219 4.11 10.23 -4.36
N TYR A 220 5.08 9.79 -5.16
CA TYR A 220 4.98 9.65 -6.61
C TYR A 220 5.36 8.22 -6.99
N PRO A 221 4.44 7.25 -6.82
CA PRO A 221 4.72 5.86 -7.20
C PRO A 221 5.12 5.75 -8.67
N PRO A 222 6.00 4.80 -9.04
CA PRO A 222 6.27 4.50 -10.44
C PRO A 222 4.96 4.29 -11.22
N VAL A 223 4.80 5.02 -12.33
CA VAL A 223 3.61 4.93 -13.18
C VAL A 223 3.85 3.95 -14.31
N VAL A 224 3.01 2.93 -14.42
CA VAL A 224 3.03 1.94 -15.49
C VAL A 224 1.91 2.26 -16.48
N ASP A 225 2.29 2.59 -17.72
CA ASP A 225 1.32 2.80 -18.79
C ASP A 225 0.66 1.48 -19.19
N TRP A 226 -0.66 1.47 -19.22
CA TRP A 226 -1.46 0.31 -19.60
C TRP A 226 -1.21 -0.13 -21.05
N ASN A 227 -1.08 0.82 -21.97
CA ASN A 227 -0.85 0.53 -23.38
C ASN A 227 0.60 0.13 -23.66
N GLY A 228 1.55 0.66 -22.88
CA GLY A 228 2.96 0.32 -22.91
C GLY A 228 3.38 -0.73 -21.87
N PHE A 229 2.44 -1.54 -21.34
CA PHE A 229 2.72 -2.52 -20.31
C PHE A 229 3.93 -3.40 -20.67
N PRO A 230 4.80 -3.79 -19.72
CA PRO A 230 6.08 -4.46 -20.00
C PRO A 230 5.98 -5.70 -20.90
N SER A 231 4.85 -6.43 -20.82
CA SER A 231 4.49 -7.44 -21.80
C SER A 231 2.98 -7.60 -21.90
N THR A 232 2.51 -8.10 -23.05
CA THR A 232 1.09 -8.43 -23.27
C THR A 232 0.62 -9.52 -22.30
N GLU A 233 1.46 -10.52 -22.04
CA GLU A 233 1.16 -11.63 -21.14
C GLU A 233 0.91 -11.15 -19.71
N LEU A 234 1.76 -10.25 -19.21
CA LEU A 234 1.60 -9.66 -17.87
C LEU A 234 0.32 -8.83 -17.79
N ARG A 235 0.08 -7.99 -18.81
CA ARG A 235 -1.11 -7.16 -18.88
C ARG A 235 -2.39 -8.00 -18.92
N ASP A 236 -2.42 -9.03 -19.76
CA ASP A 236 -3.57 -9.91 -19.91
C ASP A 236 -3.79 -10.75 -18.64
N LYS A 237 -2.71 -11.15 -17.97
CA LYS A 237 -2.79 -11.82 -16.67
C LYS A 237 -3.41 -10.91 -15.62
N LEU A 238 -2.96 -9.67 -15.50
CA LEU A 238 -3.54 -8.68 -14.58
C LEU A 238 -5.01 -8.39 -14.90
N MET A 239 -5.35 -8.20 -16.19
CA MET A 239 -6.70 -7.93 -16.65
C MET A 239 -7.68 -9.06 -16.30
N ASN A 240 -7.24 -10.30 -16.34
CA ASN A 240 -8.06 -11.49 -16.12
C ASN A 240 -7.95 -12.05 -14.70
N ALA A 241 -7.14 -11.45 -13.84
CA ALA A 241 -6.99 -11.88 -12.46
C ALA A 241 -8.31 -11.69 -11.68
N ASP A 242 -8.55 -12.60 -10.76
CA ASP A 242 -9.67 -12.51 -9.82
C ASP A 242 -9.22 -11.78 -8.55
N PHE A 243 -9.66 -10.55 -8.39
CA PHE A 243 -9.47 -9.74 -7.20
C PHE A 243 -10.79 -9.58 -6.40
N GLY A 244 -11.71 -10.53 -6.52
CA GLY A 244 -13.02 -10.47 -5.86
C GLY A 244 -13.84 -9.29 -6.35
N SER A 245 -14.30 -8.43 -5.44
CA SER A 245 -15.06 -7.23 -5.78
C SER A 245 -14.23 -6.08 -6.34
N ALA A 246 -12.90 -6.10 -6.11
CA ALA A 246 -12.02 -5.05 -6.59
C ALA A 246 -11.79 -5.15 -8.11
N THR A 247 -11.88 -4.03 -8.80
CA THR A 247 -11.76 -4.00 -10.27
C THR A 247 -10.85 -2.89 -10.74
N ILE A 248 -9.77 -3.26 -11.41
CA ILE A 248 -8.92 -2.31 -12.11
C ILE A 248 -9.66 -1.74 -13.35
N LYS A 249 -9.73 -0.41 -13.46
CA LYS A 249 -10.55 0.26 -14.49
C LYS A 249 -9.74 0.92 -15.60
N VAL A 250 -8.47 0.60 -15.75
CA VAL A 250 -7.65 0.99 -16.90
C VAL A 250 -7.75 0.01 -18.05
N THR A 251 -8.55 -1.07 -17.94
CA THR A 251 -8.65 -2.17 -18.89
C THR A 251 -9.79 -1.99 -19.89
N ASP A 252 -9.70 -2.69 -21.04
CA ASP A 252 -10.82 -2.80 -22.00
C ASP A 252 -11.87 -3.84 -21.58
N LYS A 253 -11.57 -4.69 -20.59
CA LYS A 253 -12.50 -5.71 -20.10
C LYS A 253 -13.82 -5.05 -19.65
N ASP A 254 -14.93 -5.48 -20.18
CA ASP A 254 -16.26 -4.96 -19.87
C ASP A 254 -16.37 -3.43 -20.06
N ASP A 255 -15.64 -2.85 -21.01
CA ASP A 255 -15.55 -1.41 -21.26
C ASP A 255 -15.22 -0.55 -20.02
N ARG A 256 -14.52 -1.12 -19.02
CA ARG A 256 -14.27 -0.49 -17.71
C ARG A 256 -13.60 0.88 -17.83
N PHE A 257 -12.58 1.01 -18.67
CA PHE A 257 -11.88 2.27 -18.87
C PHE A 257 -12.79 3.35 -19.46
N ARG A 258 -13.48 3.04 -20.55
CA ARG A 258 -14.38 3.99 -21.21
C ARG A 258 -15.57 4.36 -20.34
N SER A 259 -16.14 3.38 -19.63
CA SER A 259 -17.24 3.59 -18.70
C SER A 259 -16.83 4.51 -17.53
N LEU A 260 -15.62 4.31 -16.98
CA LEU A 260 -15.11 5.20 -15.91
C LEU A 260 -14.93 6.62 -16.44
N LEU A 261 -14.31 6.81 -17.62
CA LEU A 261 -14.18 8.13 -18.24
C LEU A 261 -15.56 8.77 -18.50
N ASN A 262 -16.53 8.01 -18.99
CA ASN A 262 -17.88 8.51 -19.20
C ASN A 262 -18.55 9.00 -17.91
N ASN A 263 -18.41 8.22 -16.83
CA ASN A 263 -19.03 8.52 -15.53
C ASN A 263 -18.33 9.65 -14.77
N SER A 264 -17.06 9.91 -15.09
CA SER A 264 -16.25 10.95 -14.46
C SER A 264 -16.08 12.22 -15.31
N LYS A 265 -16.56 12.20 -16.56
CA LYS A 265 -16.40 13.31 -17.48
C LYS A 265 -17.00 14.60 -16.91
N PRO A 266 -16.23 15.69 -16.85
CA PRO A 266 -16.77 16.99 -16.48
C PRO A 266 -17.89 17.43 -17.42
N ALA A 267 -18.92 18.08 -16.87
CA ALA A 267 -20.01 18.61 -17.69
C ALA A 267 -19.48 19.71 -18.64
N GLY A 268 -19.98 19.69 -19.88
CA GLY A 268 -19.70 20.74 -20.86
C GLY A 268 -18.38 20.59 -21.64
N ILE A 269 -17.51 19.64 -21.32
CA ILE A 269 -16.30 19.38 -22.16
C ILE A 269 -16.67 18.49 -23.36
N PRO A 270 -16.11 18.74 -24.57
CA PRO A 270 -16.46 17.98 -25.77
C PRO A 270 -15.76 16.61 -25.89
N PHE A 271 -15.14 16.14 -24.83
CA PHE A 271 -14.47 14.83 -24.79
C PHE A 271 -15.48 13.68 -25.02
N ASP A 272 -15.11 12.72 -25.84
CA ASP A 272 -15.89 11.52 -26.09
C ASP A 272 -15.13 10.27 -25.66
N PRO A 273 -15.57 9.56 -24.60
CA PRO A 273 -14.92 8.33 -24.16
C PRO A 273 -15.06 7.18 -25.16
N TRP A 274 -16.01 7.28 -26.12
CA TRP A 274 -16.34 6.21 -27.07
C TRP A 274 -15.76 6.43 -28.49
N ALA A 275 -15.24 7.64 -28.75
CA ALA A 275 -14.61 7.96 -30.05
C ALA A 275 -13.35 7.13 -30.34
#